data_e3b969d275fc7e5d17f22ccbff37ce21
#
_entry.id   e3b969d275fc7e5d17f22ccbff37ce21
#
_cell.length_a   1.000
_cell.length_b   1.000
_cell.length_c   1.000
_cell.angle_alpha   90.00
_cell.angle_beta   90.00
_cell.angle_gamma   90.00
#
_symmetry.space_group_name_H-M   'P 1'
#
loop_
_entity.id
_entity.type
_entity.pdbx_description
1 polymer ?
#
loop_
_entity_poly.entity_id
_entity_poly.type
_entity_poly.pdbx_seq_one_letter_code
_entity_poly.pdbx_strand_id
1 'polypeptide(L)' 'YQKVGLVKYDAFNEMGGKLSFSLAMLNGKDDGFVLNAVHSREGCYTYIKEIVGGNSIIVLADEEQEALNMAKEANMPAEK' A
#
# COMPACT_ATOMS: atom_id res chain seq x y z
N TYR A 1 0.29 -7.37 12.20
CA TYR A 1 -0.06 -7.56 10.80
C TYR A 1 0.86 -8.60 10.18
N GLN A 2 0.29 -9.47 9.37
CA GLN A 2 1.00 -10.62 8.86
C GLN A 2 1.20 -10.60 7.36
N LYS A 3 0.42 -9.82 6.63
CA LYS A 3 0.48 -9.75 5.18
C LYS A 3 0.86 -8.34 4.79
N VAL A 4 1.88 -8.21 3.97
CA VAL A 4 2.42 -6.90 3.60
C VAL A 4 2.62 -6.85 2.09
N GLY A 5 2.19 -5.74 1.50
CA GLY A 5 2.47 -5.45 0.11
C GLY A 5 3.04 -4.05 -0.01
N LEU A 6 4.08 -3.90 -0.81
CA LEU A 6 4.74 -2.60 -0.97
C LEU A 6 4.96 -2.35 -2.45
N VAL A 7 4.52 -1.16 -2.91
CA VAL A 7 4.74 -0.71 -4.27
C VAL A 7 5.41 0.64 -4.21
N LYS A 8 6.57 0.76 -4.82
CA LYS A 8 7.29 2.03 -4.92
C LYS A 8 7.06 2.61 -6.31
N TYR A 9 6.85 3.90 -6.39
CA TYR A 9 6.58 4.53 -7.67
C TYR A 9 7.02 5.98 -7.67
N ASP A 10 7.03 6.59 -8.86
CA ASP A 10 7.38 8.00 -9.01
C ASP A 10 6.11 8.73 -9.40
N ALA A 11 5.43 9.32 -8.43
CA ALA A 11 4.11 9.89 -8.64
C ALA A 11 4.10 11.04 -9.62
N PHE A 12 5.17 11.83 -9.62
CA PHE A 12 5.20 13.06 -10.43
C PHE A 12 6.31 13.08 -11.46
N ASN A 13 7.11 12.01 -11.50
CA ASN A 13 8.20 11.93 -12.45
C ASN A 13 9.16 13.11 -12.33
N GLU A 14 9.29 13.65 -11.13
CA GLU A 14 10.07 14.87 -10.91
C GLU A 14 11.44 14.64 -10.34
N MET A 15 11.58 13.61 -9.54
CA MET A 15 12.73 13.50 -8.65
C MET A 15 13.71 12.43 -9.06
N GLY A 16 13.50 11.83 -10.20
CA GLY A 16 14.47 10.88 -10.71
C GLY A 16 14.59 9.62 -9.88
N GLY A 17 13.52 9.22 -9.21
CA GLY A 17 13.55 8.01 -8.41
C GLY A 17 12.15 7.68 -7.96
N LYS A 18 12.01 6.47 -7.40
CA LYS A 18 10.71 6.02 -6.92
C LYS A 18 10.62 6.33 -5.43
N LEU A 19 10.38 7.60 -5.12
CA LEU A 19 10.33 8.04 -3.74
C LEU A 19 8.95 7.94 -3.13
N SER A 20 7.91 7.81 -3.95
CA SER A 20 6.55 7.58 -3.45
C SER A 20 6.34 6.09 -3.26
N PHE A 21 5.43 5.74 -2.36
CA PHE A 21 5.16 4.32 -2.15
C PHE A 21 3.74 4.12 -1.60
N SER A 22 3.22 2.92 -1.84
CA SER A 22 2.00 2.46 -1.21
C SER A 22 2.32 1.19 -0.44
N LEU A 23 1.92 1.16 0.81
CA LEU A 23 2.18 0.04 1.71
C LEU A 23 0.85 -0.47 2.22
N ALA A 24 0.58 -1.75 2.02
CA ALA A 24 -0.61 -2.39 2.55
C ALA A 24 -0.20 -3.38 3.62
N MET A 25 -0.86 -3.32 4.76
CA MET A 25 -0.61 -4.26 5.86
C MET A 25 -1.94 -4.82 6.32
N LEU A 26 -2.04 -6.14 6.30
CA LEU A 26 -3.26 -6.84 6.66
C LEU A 26 -2.98 -7.90 7.72
N ASN A 27 -3.98 -8.16 8.53
CA ASN A 27 -3.89 -9.28 9.48
C ASN A 27 -4.42 -10.55 8.81
N GLY A 28 -4.55 -11.62 9.57
CA GLY A 28 -5.00 -12.89 9.03
C GLY A 28 -6.42 -12.88 8.50
N LYS A 29 -7.22 -11.86 8.85
CA LYS A 29 -8.59 -11.74 8.39
C LYS A 29 -8.72 -10.73 7.25
N ASP A 30 -7.58 -10.27 6.70
CA ASP A 30 -7.53 -9.26 5.65
C ASP A 30 -8.09 -7.90 6.10
N ASP A 31 -7.96 -7.61 7.38
CA ASP A 31 -8.26 -6.28 7.92
C ASP A 31 -6.95 -5.55 8.14
N GLY A 32 -6.92 -4.27 7.87
CA GLY A 32 -5.73 -3.48 8.08
C GLY A 32 -5.85 -2.13 7.43
N PHE A 33 -4.80 -1.73 6.70
CA PHE A 33 -4.80 -0.41 6.09
C PHE A 33 -3.87 -0.39 4.88
N VAL A 34 -4.07 0.66 4.06
CA VAL A 34 -3.13 1.02 3.00
C VAL A 34 -2.62 2.41 3.32
N LEU A 35 -1.31 2.54 3.39
CA LEU A 35 -0.65 3.81 3.61
C LEU A 35 -0.02 4.22 2.29
N ASN A 36 -0.38 5.41 1.79
CA ASN A 36 0.16 5.92 0.55
C ASN A 36 0.93 7.20 0.84
N ALA A 37 2.23 7.18 0.61
CA ALA A 37 3.08 8.34 0.81
C ALA A 37 3.51 8.86 -0.55
N VAL A 38 3.10 10.09 -0.86
CA VAL A 38 3.38 10.73 -2.15
C VAL A 38 4.43 11.80 -1.94
N HIS A 39 5.57 11.65 -2.60
CA HIS A 39 6.67 12.61 -2.50
C HIS A 39 6.70 13.49 -3.74
N SER A 40 6.81 14.80 -3.52
CA SER A 40 7.00 15.74 -4.59
C SER A 40 8.07 16.73 -4.18
N ARG A 41 8.42 17.64 -5.09
CA ARG A 41 9.40 18.67 -4.76
C ARG A 41 8.92 19.56 -3.64
N GLU A 42 7.63 19.72 -3.52
CA GLU A 42 7.06 20.68 -2.58
C GLU A 42 6.75 20.06 -1.24
N GLY A 43 6.87 18.75 -1.12
CA GLY A 43 6.61 18.12 0.15
C GLY A 43 6.18 16.69 0.01
N CYS A 44 5.75 16.15 1.13
CA CYS A 44 5.33 14.76 1.21
C CYS A 44 3.91 14.73 1.77
N TYR A 45 3.05 13.97 1.11
CA TYR A 45 1.67 13.83 1.54
C TYR A 45 1.43 12.35 1.88
N THR A 46 0.76 12.12 2.99
CA THR A 46 0.52 10.75 3.46
C THR A 46 -0.97 10.54 3.64
N TYR A 47 -1.47 9.44 3.10
CA TYR A 47 -2.88 9.08 3.20
C TYR A 47 -2.99 7.67 3.74
N ILE A 48 -3.96 7.43 4.63
CA ILE A 48 -4.23 6.11 5.16
C ILE A 48 -5.68 5.77 4.87
N LYS A 49 -5.91 4.59 4.31
CA LYS A 49 -7.25 4.11 4.01
C LYS A 49 -7.45 2.77 4.68
N GLU A 50 -8.57 2.62 5.36
CA GLU A 50 -8.85 1.41 6.13
C GLU A 50 -9.33 0.29 5.22
N ILE A 51 -8.88 -0.91 5.50
CA ILE A 51 -9.27 -2.10 4.75
C ILE A 51 -9.99 -3.04 5.71
N VAL A 52 -11.16 -3.50 5.30
CA VAL A 52 -11.95 -4.44 6.09
C VAL A 52 -12.33 -5.59 5.18
N GLY A 53 -11.94 -6.81 5.58
CA GLY A 53 -12.25 -7.99 4.80
C GLY A 53 -11.65 -7.96 3.42
N GLY A 54 -10.51 -7.29 3.26
CA GLY A 54 -9.84 -7.21 1.97
C GLY A 54 -10.38 -6.12 1.06
N ASN A 55 -11.29 -5.29 1.54
CA ASN A 55 -11.92 -4.25 0.72
C ASN A 55 -11.80 -2.89 1.37
N SER A 56 -11.74 -1.85 0.53
CA SER A 56 -11.72 -0.48 1.00
C SER A 56 -13.06 0.18 0.68
N ILE A 57 -13.55 0.98 1.63
CA ILE A 57 -14.77 1.75 1.38
C ILE A 57 -14.46 2.89 0.42
N ILE A 58 -13.22 3.37 0.44
CA ILE A 58 -12.79 4.50 -0.39
C ILE A 58 -12.07 3.94 -1.60
N VAL A 59 -12.26 4.59 -2.75
CA VAL A 59 -11.60 4.15 -3.98
C VAL A 59 -10.09 4.24 -3.82
N LEU A 60 -9.38 3.19 -4.22
CA LEU A 60 -7.93 3.14 -4.16
C LEU A 60 -7.33 3.54 -5.49
N ALA A 61 -6.19 4.22 -5.44
CA ALA A 61 -5.41 4.48 -6.63
C ALA A 61 -4.79 3.17 -7.13
N ASP A 62 -4.28 3.18 -8.35
CA ASP A 62 -3.73 1.95 -8.93
C ASP A 62 -2.62 1.36 -8.08
N GLU A 63 -1.71 2.21 -7.60
CA GLU A 63 -0.60 1.74 -6.78
C GLU A 63 -1.09 1.20 -5.44
N GLU A 64 -2.11 1.84 -4.88
CA GLU A 64 -2.68 1.37 -3.62
C GLU A 64 -3.36 0.02 -3.82
N GLN A 65 -4.09 -0.14 -4.92
CA GLN A 65 -4.74 -1.40 -5.20
C GLN A 65 -3.73 -2.50 -5.45
N GLU A 66 -2.64 -2.17 -6.13
CA GLU A 66 -1.59 -3.14 -6.37
C GLU A 66 -0.94 -3.59 -5.05
N ALA A 67 -0.67 -2.65 -4.15
CA ALA A 67 -0.10 -2.99 -2.85
C ALA A 67 -1.06 -3.86 -2.06
N LEU A 68 -2.35 -3.55 -2.11
CA LEU A 68 -3.35 -4.34 -1.41
C LEU A 68 -3.41 -5.75 -1.97
N ASN A 69 -3.38 -5.88 -3.30
CA ASN A 69 -3.40 -7.21 -3.92
C ASN A 69 -2.18 -8.02 -3.52
N MET A 70 -1.01 -7.40 -3.47
CA MET A 70 0.19 -8.08 -3.02
C MET A 70 0.05 -8.57 -1.59
N ALA A 71 -0.53 -7.75 -0.72
CA ALA A 71 -0.72 -8.15 0.66
C ALA A 71 -1.70 -9.31 0.77
N LYS A 72 -2.79 -9.26 0.00
CA LYS A 72 -3.79 -10.32 0.04
C LYS A 72 -3.24 -11.64 -0.46
N GLU A 73 -2.34 -11.59 -1.42
CA GLU A 73 -1.75 -12.79 -1.98
C GLU A 73 -0.54 -13.29 -1.21
N ALA A 74 -0.08 -12.52 -0.25
CA ALA A 74 1.10 -12.92 0.51
C ALA A 74 0.77 -14.16 1.34
N ASN A 75 1.57 -15.19 1.17
CA ASN A 75 1.39 -16.37 1.97
C ASN A 75 2.09 -16.17 3.29
N MET A 76 1.42 -16.62 4.32
CA MET A 76 2.06 -16.59 5.60
C MET A 76 3.21 -17.54 5.57
N PRO A 77 4.33 -17.09 6.00
CA PRO A 77 5.47 -17.97 6.02
C PRO A 77 5.38 -18.96 7.15
N ALA A 78 4.23 -19.20 7.56
CA ALA A 78 4.06 -20.14 8.62
C ALA A 78 4.67 -21.42 8.27
N GLU A 79 4.70 -21.57 7.04
CA GLU A 79 5.21 -22.76 6.60
C GLU A 79 6.62 -22.65 6.49
N LYS A 80 7.15 -21.84 6.96
CA LYS A 80 8.52 -21.85 6.81
C LYS A 80 9.19 -21.35 7.81
#